data_b3e5bc80c4df1b17752b1d1c6bc6a4f7
#
_entry.id   b3e5bc80c4df1b17752b1d1c6bc6a4f7
#
_cell.length_a   1.000
_cell.length_b   1.000
_cell.length_c   1.000
_cell.angle_alpha   90.00
_cell.angle_beta   90.00
_cell.angle_gamma   90.00
#
_symmetry.space_group_name_H-M   'P 1'
#
loop_
_entity.id
_entity.type
_entity.pdbx_description
1 polymer ?
#
loop_
_entity_poly.entity_id
_entity_poly.type
_entity_poly.pdbx_seq_one_letter_code
_entity_poly.pdbx_strand_id
1 'polypeptide(L)'
;MQAYEKSLLDELHRTIAIAQEARKKGLDPALDVEIPIASDLADRVEALLGIKGVAARIRQLEATMSREEAALRIGDDFVARKFGEKDTLEVLDHAIRVAMALLTEGVVSAPTEGIAKVALGKNDDGSQYLMIFYAGPIRSAGGTAQAMSVLVGDYVRKKLGINRYIPRQEEVERYVEEIRQYNN
;
A
#
# COMPACT_ATOMS: atom_id res chain seq x y z
N MET A 1 -26.86 10.32 -4.86
CA MET A 1 -25.78 9.42 -4.40
C MET A 1 -26.26 8.49 -3.30
N GLN A 2 -26.64 9.01 -2.11
CA GLN A 2 -27.06 8.16 -0.97
C GLN A 2 -28.17 7.11 -1.26
N ALA A 3 -29.16 7.44 -2.09
CA ALA A 3 -30.23 6.48 -2.44
C ALA A 3 -29.72 5.33 -3.33
N TYR A 4 -28.79 5.60 -4.22
CA TYR A 4 -28.13 4.60 -5.07
C TYR A 4 -27.23 3.67 -4.26
N GLU A 5 -26.41 4.24 -3.39
CA GLU A 5 -25.52 3.48 -2.49
C GLU A 5 -26.33 2.55 -1.56
N LYS A 6 -27.44 3.06 -1.01
CA LYS A 6 -28.35 2.25 -0.20
C LYS A 6 -28.94 1.09 -1.00
N SER A 7 -29.38 1.33 -2.24
CA SER A 7 -29.91 0.28 -3.12
C SER A 7 -28.88 -0.82 -3.39
N LEU A 8 -27.61 -0.45 -3.63
CA LEU A 8 -26.53 -1.43 -3.83
C LEU A 8 -26.26 -2.26 -2.58
N LEU A 9 -26.25 -1.63 -1.40
CA LEU A 9 -26.06 -2.33 -0.12
C LEU A 9 -27.23 -3.29 0.16
N ASP A 10 -28.46 -2.87 -0.08
CA ASP A 10 -29.63 -3.73 0.11
C ASP A 10 -29.60 -4.94 -0.84
N GLU A 11 -29.14 -4.76 -2.07
CA GLU A 11 -28.98 -5.85 -3.04
C GLU A 11 -27.85 -6.80 -2.63
N LEU A 12 -26.73 -6.28 -2.18
CA LEU A 12 -25.60 -7.07 -1.67
C LEU A 12 -26.02 -7.92 -0.46
N HIS A 13 -26.70 -7.32 0.53
CA HIS A 13 -27.18 -8.06 1.70
C HIS A 13 -28.16 -9.18 1.32
N ARG A 14 -29.04 -8.92 0.36
CA ARG A 14 -29.97 -9.93 -0.16
C ARG A 14 -29.23 -11.08 -0.84
N THR A 15 -28.22 -10.79 -1.64
CA THR A 15 -27.39 -11.81 -2.31
C THR A 15 -26.60 -12.65 -1.31
N ILE A 16 -26.02 -12.04 -0.29
CA ILE A 16 -25.34 -12.73 0.80
C ILE A 16 -26.31 -13.66 1.55
N ALA A 17 -27.53 -13.22 1.85
CA ALA A 17 -28.53 -14.05 2.51
C ALA A 17 -28.90 -15.30 1.68
N ILE A 18 -29.03 -15.15 0.36
CA ILE A 18 -29.26 -16.29 -0.55
C ILE A 18 -28.09 -17.27 -0.53
N ALA A 19 -26.85 -16.78 -0.57
CA ALA A 19 -25.64 -17.60 -0.51
C ALA A 19 -25.54 -18.37 0.83
N GLN A 20 -25.88 -17.72 1.95
CA GLN A 20 -25.94 -18.36 3.27
C GLN A 20 -26.96 -19.49 3.33
N GLU A 21 -28.17 -19.29 2.77
CA GLU A 21 -29.19 -20.34 2.71
C GLU A 21 -28.78 -21.50 1.81
N ALA A 22 -28.15 -21.23 0.67
CA ALA A 22 -27.64 -22.26 -0.21
C ALA A 22 -26.56 -23.12 0.50
N ARG A 23 -25.64 -22.47 1.22
CA ARG A 23 -24.59 -23.16 1.98
C ARG A 23 -25.13 -24.05 3.11
N LYS A 24 -26.17 -23.61 3.84
CA LYS A 24 -26.85 -24.42 4.85
C LYS A 24 -27.41 -25.74 4.25
N LYS A 25 -27.73 -25.73 2.97
CA LYS A 25 -28.23 -26.91 2.23
C LYS A 25 -27.12 -27.76 1.60
N GLY A 26 -25.86 -27.49 1.92
CA GLY A 26 -24.70 -28.17 1.36
C GLY A 26 -24.34 -27.79 -0.09
N LEU A 27 -24.95 -26.73 -0.61
CA LEU A 27 -24.57 -26.13 -1.87
C LEU A 27 -23.37 -25.23 -1.63
N ASP A 28 -22.48 -25.12 -2.62
CA ASP A 28 -21.22 -24.36 -2.51
C ASP A 28 -21.28 -23.00 -3.24
N PRO A 29 -21.83 -21.93 -2.62
CA PRO A 29 -21.36 -20.61 -2.90
C PRO A 29 -20.37 -20.19 -1.82
N ALA A 30 -19.25 -19.59 -2.20
CA ALA A 30 -18.35 -18.92 -1.26
C ALA A 30 -19.12 -17.83 -0.50
N LEU A 31 -19.00 -17.83 0.84
CA LEU A 31 -19.60 -16.77 1.67
C LEU A 31 -18.67 -15.57 1.82
N ASP A 32 -17.39 -15.81 1.59
CA ASP A 32 -16.37 -14.78 1.74
C ASP A 32 -16.35 -13.94 0.47
N VAL A 33 -16.72 -12.70 0.60
CA VAL A 33 -16.42 -11.69 -0.42
C VAL A 33 -14.93 -11.36 -0.35
N GLU A 34 -14.30 -11.11 -1.47
CA GLU A 34 -12.86 -10.79 -1.54
C GLU A 34 -12.48 -9.60 -0.66
N ILE A 35 -13.39 -8.65 -0.53
CA ILE A 35 -13.19 -7.46 0.32
C ILE A 35 -14.43 -7.28 1.20
N PRO A 36 -14.31 -7.24 2.54
CA PRO A 36 -15.41 -6.91 3.44
C PRO A 36 -16.01 -5.54 3.10
N ILE A 37 -17.31 -5.38 3.40
CA ILE A 37 -18.00 -4.08 3.23
C ILE A 37 -17.29 -3.06 4.11
N ALA A 38 -16.71 -2.04 3.47
CA ALA A 38 -16.04 -0.94 4.15
C ALA A 38 -16.98 0.26 4.26
N SER A 39 -17.06 0.87 5.43
CA SER A 39 -17.89 2.06 5.67
C SER A 39 -17.21 3.34 5.21
N ASP A 40 -15.90 3.35 5.17
CA ASP A 40 -15.07 4.48 4.74
C ASP A 40 -13.74 4.02 4.11
N LEU A 41 -12.88 4.98 3.74
CA LEU A 41 -11.56 4.70 3.19
C LEU A 41 -10.67 3.94 4.18
N ALA A 42 -10.74 4.27 5.47
CA ALA A 42 -9.92 3.63 6.48
C ALA A 42 -10.25 2.13 6.63
N ASP A 43 -11.53 1.78 6.68
CA ASP A 43 -11.97 0.38 6.68
C ASP A 43 -11.53 -0.34 5.41
N ARG A 44 -11.59 0.33 4.26
CA ARG A 44 -11.13 -0.24 2.98
C ARG A 44 -9.64 -0.56 3.01
N VAL A 45 -8.81 0.35 3.53
CA VAL A 45 -7.36 0.13 3.66
C VAL A 45 -7.06 -1.04 4.60
N GLU A 46 -7.72 -1.10 5.75
CA GLU A 46 -7.55 -2.19 6.71
C GLU A 46 -7.97 -3.54 6.11
N ALA A 47 -9.14 -3.59 5.47
CA ALA A 47 -9.66 -4.81 4.86
C ALA A 47 -8.78 -5.30 3.71
N LEU A 48 -8.30 -4.38 2.87
CA LEU A 48 -7.45 -4.68 1.72
C LEU A 48 -6.11 -5.30 2.11
N LEU A 49 -5.50 -4.78 3.16
CA LEU A 49 -4.14 -5.17 3.59
C LEU A 49 -4.14 -6.16 4.75
N GLY A 50 -5.29 -6.37 5.41
CA GLY A 50 -5.44 -7.31 6.52
C GLY A 50 -4.72 -6.90 7.80
N ILE A 51 -4.33 -5.63 7.95
CA ILE A 51 -3.54 -5.13 9.09
C ILE A 51 -4.47 -4.50 10.11
N LYS A 52 -4.80 -5.23 11.15
CA LYS A 52 -5.78 -4.83 12.18
C LYS A 52 -5.34 -3.58 12.96
N GLY A 53 -6.29 -2.66 13.16
CA GLY A 53 -6.09 -1.43 13.93
C GLY A 53 -5.66 -0.23 13.09
N VAL A 54 -5.31 -0.45 11.82
CA VAL A 54 -4.92 0.62 10.88
C VAL A 54 -6.09 1.56 10.64
N ALA A 55 -7.32 1.07 10.47
CA ALA A 55 -8.50 1.89 10.22
C ALA A 55 -8.76 2.90 11.35
N ALA A 56 -8.74 2.44 12.59
CA ALA A 56 -8.91 3.32 13.75
C ALA A 56 -7.82 4.38 13.83
N ARG A 57 -6.58 4.01 13.46
CA ARG A 57 -5.46 4.94 13.49
C ARG A 57 -5.53 5.98 12.37
N ILE A 58 -5.92 5.59 11.16
CA ILE A 58 -6.13 6.51 10.03
C ILE A 58 -7.17 7.57 10.42
N ARG A 59 -8.33 7.17 10.96
CA ARG A 59 -9.37 8.11 11.41
C ARG A 59 -8.86 9.12 12.45
N GLN A 60 -8.05 8.65 13.41
CA GLN A 60 -7.44 9.54 14.40
C GLN A 60 -6.50 10.58 13.77
N LEU A 61 -5.72 10.17 12.78
CA LEU A 61 -4.79 11.06 12.08
C LEU A 61 -5.54 12.06 11.20
N GLU A 62 -6.47 11.61 10.37
CA GLU A 62 -7.26 12.46 9.48
C GLU A 62 -8.18 13.45 10.23
N ALA A 63 -8.49 13.19 11.49
CA ALA A 63 -9.21 14.17 12.33
C ALA A 63 -8.42 15.44 12.63
N THR A 64 -7.08 15.44 12.47
CA THR A 64 -6.21 16.54 12.89
C THR A 64 -5.23 17.00 11.80
N MET A 65 -5.09 16.27 10.70
CA MET A 65 -4.12 16.58 9.64
C MET A 65 -4.65 16.17 8.27
N SER A 66 -3.96 16.60 7.22
CA SER A 66 -4.28 16.19 5.85
C SER A 66 -4.02 14.69 5.62
N ARG A 67 -4.59 14.13 4.55
CA ARG A 67 -4.40 12.73 4.17
C ARG A 67 -2.93 12.43 3.86
N GLU A 68 -2.24 13.35 3.22
CA GLU A 68 -0.83 13.24 2.88
C GLU A 68 0.05 13.18 4.14
N GLU A 69 -0.25 14.04 5.12
CA GLU A 69 0.42 14.01 6.42
C GLU A 69 0.09 12.73 7.19
N ALA A 70 -1.17 12.30 7.19
CA ALA A 70 -1.61 11.05 7.81
C ALA A 70 -0.89 9.83 7.22
N ALA A 71 -0.72 9.79 5.89
CA ALA A 71 0.01 8.73 5.21
C ALA A 71 1.50 8.63 5.63
N LEU A 72 2.14 9.75 5.89
CA LEU A 72 3.50 9.76 6.44
C LEU A 72 3.52 9.40 7.93
N ARG A 73 2.56 9.94 8.71
CA ARG A 73 2.48 9.69 10.15
C ARG A 73 2.17 8.23 10.50
N ILE A 74 1.35 7.55 9.71
CA ILE A 74 1.12 6.13 9.92
C ILE A 74 2.41 5.31 9.69
N GLY A 75 3.32 5.79 8.85
CA GLY A 75 4.66 5.25 8.71
C GLY A 75 5.46 5.26 10.02
N ASP A 76 5.33 6.32 10.83
CA ASP A 76 5.97 6.38 12.16
C ASP A 76 5.40 5.32 13.12
N ASP A 77 4.10 5.02 13.02
CA ASP A 77 3.46 3.99 13.83
C ASP A 77 3.96 2.58 13.46
N PHE A 78 4.20 2.32 12.17
CA PHE A 78 4.85 1.08 11.71
C PHE A 78 6.31 0.99 12.17
N VAL A 79 7.08 2.07 12.08
CA VAL A 79 8.45 2.12 12.64
C VAL A 79 8.47 1.77 14.13
N ALA A 80 7.45 2.23 14.87
CA ALA A 80 7.25 1.89 16.27
C ALA A 80 6.64 0.48 16.50
N ARG A 81 6.37 -0.28 15.44
CA ARG A 81 5.79 -1.63 15.44
C ARG A 81 4.44 -1.74 16.18
N LYS A 82 3.61 -0.72 16.05
CA LYS A 82 2.32 -0.65 16.76
C LYS A 82 1.28 -1.66 16.27
N PHE A 83 1.46 -2.20 15.07
CA PHE A 83 0.55 -3.17 14.47
C PHE A 83 1.08 -4.60 14.50
N GLY A 84 2.21 -4.85 15.20
CA GLY A 84 2.72 -6.18 15.47
C GLY A 84 3.74 -6.70 14.46
N GLU A 85 4.41 -5.81 13.72
CA GLU A 85 5.44 -6.17 12.74
C GLU A 85 6.59 -6.95 13.39
N LYS A 86 6.98 -8.05 12.76
CA LYS A 86 7.99 -8.97 13.27
C LYS A 86 9.41 -8.48 13.02
N ASP A 87 9.62 -7.91 11.84
CA ASP A 87 10.94 -7.48 11.39
C ASP A 87 10.90 -6.16 10.61
N THR A 88 12.06 -5.68 10.24
CA THR A 88 12.25 -4.41 9.52
C THR A 88 11.66 -4.44 8.11
N LEU A 89 11.67 -5.59 7.45
CA LEU A 89 11.14 -5.72 6.10
C LEU A 89 9.61 -5.64 6.10
N GLU A 90 8.96 -6.27 7.09
CA GLU A 90 7.51 -6.20 7.29
C GLU A 90 7.08 -4.76 7.62
N VAL A 91 7.84 -4.05 8.46
CA VAL A 91 7.62 -2.61 8.73
C VAL A 91 7.65 -1.79 7.44
N LEU A 92 8.65 -1.98 6.59
CA LEU A 92 8.78 -1.26 5.32
C LEU A 92 7.64 -1.60 4.36
N ASP A 93 7.33 -2.88 4.17
CA ASP A 93 6.28 -3.33 3.26
C ASP A 93 4.92 -2.80 3.67
N HIS A 94 4.54 -2.97 4.95
CA HIS A 94 3.27 -2.50 5.48
C HIS A 94 3.15 -0.97 5.44
N ALA A 95 4.19 -0.24 5.88
CA ALA A 95 4.17 1.22 5.88
C ALA A 95 3.97 1.78 4.46
N ILE A 96 4.69 1.25 3.47
CA ILE A 96 4.59 1.70 2.09
C ILE A 96 3.20 1.37 1.52
N ARG A 97 2.70 0.14 1.70
CA ARG A 97 1.40 -0.27 1.16
C ARG A 97 0.24 0.48 1.80
N VAL A 98 0.24 0.66 3.12
CA VAL A 98 -0.82 1.41 3.81
C VAL A 98 -0.83 2.86 3.40
N ALA A 99 0.34 3.52 3.37
CA ALA A 99 0.44 4.89 2.91
C ALA A 99 -0.01 5.04 1.45
N MET A 100 0.36 4.12 0.56
CA MET A 100 -0.07 4.13 -0.83
C MET A 100 -1.57 3.91 -0.97
N ALA A 101 -2.15 2.97 -0.21
CA ALA A 101 -3.59 2.73 -0.21
C ALA A 101 -4.37 3.99 0.22
N LEU A 102 -3.86 4.72 1.21
CA LEU A 102 -4.45 5.97 1.68
C LEU A 102 -4.31 7.10 0.64
N LEU A 103 -3.12 7.27 0.07
CA LEU A 103 -2.84 8.33 -0.92
C LEU A 103 -3.53 8.12 -2.27
N THR A 104 -3.82 6.87 -2.65
CA THR A 104 -4.52 6.54 -3.90
C THR A 104 -6.02 6.33 -3.71
N GLU A 105 -6.58 6.76 -2.57
CA GLU A 105 -8.01 6.65 -2.25
C GLU A 105 -8.58 5.23 -2.38
N GLY A 106 -7.74 4.24 -2.06
CA GLY A 106 -8.15 2.84 -2.12
C GLY A 106 -8.26 2.29 -3.55
N VAL A 107 -7.52 2.87 -4.51
CA VAL A 107 -7.26 2.20 -5.78
C VAL A 107 -6.48 0.92 -5.46
N VAL A 108 -7.18 -0.20 -5.46
CA VAL A 108 -6.73 -1.51 -4.97
C VAL A 108 -5.43 -1.95 -5.63
N SER A 109 -5.30 -1.73 -6.93
CA SER A 109 -4.17 -2.22 -7.71
C SER A 109 -2.81 -1.57 -7.39
N ALA A 110 -2.80 -0.33 -6.90
CA ALA A 110 -1.54 0.38 -6.64
C ALA A 110 -0.79 -0.18 -5.41
N PRO A 111 -1.41 -0.30 -4.21
CA PRO A 111 -0.73 -0.81 -3.02
C PRO A 111 -0.56 -2.33 -3.01
N THR A 112 -1.40 -3.09 -3.73
CA THR A 112 -1.35 -4.57 -3.74
C THR A 112 -0.56 -5.12 -4.91
N GLU A 113 -1.11 -5.05 -6.10
CA GLU A 113 -0.52 -5.65 -7.30
C GLU A 113 0.58 -4.78 -7.94
N GLY A 114 0.50 -3.46 -7.75
CA GLY A 114 1.48 -2.52 -8.30
C GLY A 114 2.84 -2.58 -7.61
N ILE A 115 2.88 -2.94 -6.34
CA ILE A 115 4.11 -3.20 -5.57
C ILE A 115 4.29 -4.71 -5.46
N ALA A 116 5.09 -5.26 -6.37
CA ALA A 116 5.33 -6.71 -6.42
C ALA A 116 6.12 -7.21 -5.21
N LYS A 117 7.09 -6.42 -4.74
CA LYS A 117 7.97 -6.80 -3.62
C LYS A 117 8.65 -5.57 -3.02
N VAL A 118 8.83 -5.61 -1.71
CA VAL A 118 9.77 -4.74 -0.97
C VAL A 118 10.92 -5.61 -0.48
N ALA A 119 12.15 -5.13 -0.56
CA ALA A 119 13.34 -5.88 -0.13
C ALA A 119 14.44 -4.93 0.37
N LEU A 120 15.44 -5.50 1.03
CA LEU A 120 16.67 -4.80 1.41
C LEU A 120 17.81 -5.30 0.55
N GLY A 121 18.51 -4.38 -0.11
CA GLY A 121 19.77 -4.62 -0.79
C GLY A 121 20.97 -4.25 0.06
N LYS A 122 22.17 -4.55 -0.44
CA LYS A 122 23.44 -4.12 0.16
C LYS A 122 24.22 -3.29 -0.84
N ASN A 123 24.69 -2.14 -0.39
CA ASN A 123 25.69 -1.34 -1.09
C ASN A 123 27.06 -2.00 -1.02
N ASP A 124 28.01 -1.56 -1.83
CA ASP A 124 29.38 -2.08 -1.84
C ASP A 124 30.13 -1.81 -0.51
N ASP A 125 29.71 -0.80 0.25
CA ASP A 125 30.22 -0.51 1.61
C ASP A 125 29.60 -1.41 2.70
N GLY A 126 28.69 -2.32 2.32
CA GLY A 126 27.98 -3.22 3.23
C GLY A 126 26.73 -2.64 3.88
N SER A 127 26.45 -1.34 3.70
CA SER A 127 25.24 -0.72 4.21
C SER A 127 23.99 -1.23 3.47
N GLN A 128 22.86 -1.28 4.16
CA GLN A 128 21.59 -1.71 3.55
C GLN A 128 20.85 -0.53 2.92
N TYR A 129 20.14 -0.81 1.82
CA TYR A 129 19.21 0.14 1.19
C TYR A 129 17.88 -0.52 0.85
N LEU A 130 16.84 0.30 0.73
CA LEU A 130 15.50 -0.13 0.36
C LEU A 130 15.39 -0.34 -1.15
N MET A 131 14.77 -1.46 -1.55
CA MET A 131 14.35 -1.75 -2.92
C MET A 131 12.84 -1.93 -2.99
N ILE A 132 12.18 -1.23 -3.91
CA ILE A 132 10.76 -1.38 -4.22
C ILE A 132 10.64 -1.89 -5.65
N PHE A 133 10.05 -3.07 -5.83
CA PHE A 133 9.85 -3.69 -7.14
C PHE A 133 8.42 -3.41 -7.60
N TYR A 134 8.29 -2.87 -8.79
CA TYR A 134 7.00 -2.51 -9.39
C TYR A 134 6.59 -3.48 -10.48
N ALA A 135 5.28 -3.79 -10.54
CA ALA A 135 4.69 -4.63 -11.56
C ALA A 135 3.38 -4.03 -12.11
N GLY A 136 3.01 -4.51 -13.29
CA GLY A 136 1.68 -4.30 -13.89
C GLY A 136 1.15 -2.86 -13.83
N PRO A 137 0.02 -2.66 -13.18
CA PRO A 137 -0.76 -1.42 -13.27
C PRO A 137 0.00 -0.16 -12.86
N ILE A 138 0.86 -0.23 -11.85
CA ILE A 138 1.60 0.95 -11.38
C ILE A 138 2.65 1.46 -12.40
N ARG A 139 3.15 0.56 -13.26
CA ARG A 139 4.11 0.92 -14.32
C ARG A 139 3.45 1.65 -15.47
N SER A 140 2.19 1.34 -15.77
CA SER A 140 1.42 1.92 -16.87
C SER A 140 0.59 3.13 -16.45
N ALA A 141 0.34 3.34 -15.17
CA ALA A 141 -0.48 4.44 -14.64
C ALA A 141 0.25 5.78 -14.48
N GLY A 142 1.44 5.92 -15.08
CA GLY A 142 2.28 7.12 -14.92
C GLY A 142 3.16 7.10 -13.66
N GLY A 143 4.11 8.03 -13.58
CA GLY A 143 5.14 8.05 -12.55
C GLY A 143 4.68 8.48 -11.15
N THR A 144 3.47 9.04 -10.99
CA THR A 144 3.03 9.64 -9.73
C THR A 144 2.96 8.64 -8.59
N ALA A 145 2.31 7.49 -8.80
CA ALA A 145 2.20 6.47 -7.76
C ALA A 145 3.57 5.88 -7.38
N GLN A 146 4.46 5.70 -8.36
CA GLN A 146 5.84 5.28 -8.11
C GLN A 146 6.60 6.33 -7.28
N ALA A 147 6.54 7.60 -7.67
CA ALA A 147 7.20 8.69 -6.96
C ALA A 147 6.69 8.83 -5.51
N MET A 148 5.38 8.70 -5.29
CA MET A 148 4.79 8.71 -3.95
C MET A 148 5.28 7.53 -3.10
N SER A 149 5.35 6.33 -3.65
CA SER A 149 5.85 5.16 -2.93
C SER A 149 7.34 5.29 -2.57
N VAL A 150 8.15 5.90 -3.46
CA VAL A 150 9.56 6.21 -3.17
C VAL A 150 9.67 7.26 -2.05
N LEU A 151 8.85 8.30 -2.08
CA LEU A 151 8.81 9.32 -1.02
C LEU A 151 8.50 8.70 0.35
N VAL A 152 7.46 7.88 0.43
CA VAL A 152 7.08 7.17 1.66
C VAL A 152 8.20 6.22 2.09
N GLY A 153 8.73 5.43 1.16
CA GLY A 153 9.83 4.51 1.42
C GLY A 153 11.07 5.23 1.94
N ASP A 154 11.44 6.38 1.35
CA ASP A 154 12.56 7.21 1.80
C ASP A 154 12.35 7.78 3.21
N TYR A 155 11.12 8.18 3.52
CA TYR A 155 10.75 8.65 4.85
C TYR A 155 10.92 7.54 5.90
N VAL A 156 10.33 6.37 5.65
CA VAL A 156 10.35 5.24 6.61
C VAL A 156 11.76 4.67 6.77
N ARG A 157 12.53 4.45 5.66
CA ARG A 157 13.89 3.93 5.76
C ARG A 157 14.82 4.83 6.59
N LYS A 158 14.67 6.16 6.47
CA LYS A 158 15.44 7.11 7.28
C LYS A 158 15.17 6.96 8.77
N LYS A 159 13.90 6.76 9.14
CA LYS A 159 13.50 6.51 10.53
C LYS A 159 14.06 5.20 11.08
N LEU A 160 14.22 4.20 10.21
CA LEU A 160 14.81 2.90 10.55
C LEU A 160 16.35 2.90 10.50
N GLY A 161 16.98 4.00 10.14
CA GLY A 161 18.44 4.08 10.00
C GLY A 161 18.99 3.31 8.79
N ILE A 162 18.17 3.01 7.79
CA ILE A 162 18.57 2.31 6.56
C ILE A 162 19.12 3.35 5.58
N ASN A 163 20.26 3.05 4.98
CA ASN A 163 20.95 3.92 4.04
C ASN A 163 20.16 4.04 2.71
N ARG A 164 20.53 5.04 1.92
CA ARG A 164 20.12 5.12 0.52
C ARG A 164 20.98 4.18 -0.33
N TYR A 165 20.49 3.88 -1.54
CA TYR A 165 21.32 3.28 -2.57
C TYR A 165 22.50 4.19 -2.91
N ILE A 166 23.68 3.61 -3.03
CA ILE A 166 24.93 4.28 -3.44
C ILE A 166 25.29 3.75 -4.82
N PRO A 167 25.02 4.52 -5.90
CA PRO A 167 25.31 4.06 -7.25
C PRO A 167 26.81 3.95 -7.48
N ARG A 168 27.22 2.97 -8.27
CA ARG A 168 28.58 2.87 -8.78
C ARG A 168 28.81 3.91 -9.87
N GLN A 169 30.05 4.31 -10.07
CA GLN A 169 30.40 5.30 -11.10
C GLN A 169 29.96 4.86 -12.49
N GLU A 170 30.14 3.61 -12.83
CA GLU A 170 29.73 3.01 -14.11
C GLU A 170 28.20 3.09 -14.35
N GLU A 171 27.40 2.93 -13.30
CA GLU A 171 25.94 3.08 -13.39
C GLU A 171 25.54 4.54 -13.66
N VAL A 172 26.22 5.49 -13.00
CA VAL A 172 25.98 6.92 -13.22
C VAL A 172 26.33 7.30 -14.67
N GLU A 173 27.47 6.84 -15.17
CA GLU A 173 27.92 7.10 -16.54
C GLU A 173 26.94 6.52 -17.57
N ARG A 174 26.46 5.29 -17.34
CA ARG A 174 25.46 4.66 -18.20
C ARG A 174 24.12 5.43 -18.25
N TYR A 175 23.64 5.92 -17.10
CA TYR A 175 22.43 6.76 -17.09
C TYR A 175 22.62 8.06 -17.87
N VAL A 176 23.79 8.69 -17.78
CA VAL A 176 24.10 9.90 -18.57
C VAL A 176 24.10 9.62 -20.07
N GLU A 177 24.61 8.46 -20.49
CA GLU A 177 24.54 8.02 -21.89
C GLU A 177 23.12 7.78 -22.37
N GLU A 178 22.30 7.08 -21.57
CA GLU A 178 20.89 6.81 -21.88
C GLU A 178 20.09 8.11 -22.04
N ILE A 179 20.25 9.09 -21.16
CA ILE A 179 19.57 10.40 -21.25
C ILE A 179 19.97 11.13 -22.56
N ARG A 180 21.23 11.06 -22.96
CA ARG A 180 21.70 11.67 -24.21
C ARG A 180 21.09 11.01 -25.45
N GLN A 181 20.88 9.69 -25.43
CA GLN A 181 20.25 8.96 -26.52
C GLN A 181 18.75 9.24 -26.65
N TYR A 182 18.06 9.55 -25.55
CA TYR A 182 16.64 9.91 -25.55
C TYR A 182 16.38 11.31 -26.15
N ASN A 183 17.38 12.19 -26.20
CA ASN A 183 17.25 13.56 -26.68
C ASN A 183 17.64 13.72 -28.17
N ASN A 184 17.95 12.64 -28.88
CA ASN A 184 18.16 12.55 -30.30
C ASN A 184 17.01 11.82 -30.99
#